data_df263d7181ab54b38b8352505d3d0370
#
_entry.id   df263d7181ab54b38b8352505d3d0370
#
_cell.length_a   1.000
_cell.length_b   1.000
_cell.length_c   1.000
_cell.angle_alpha   90.00
_cell.angle_beta   90.00
_cell.angle_gamma   90.00
#
_symmetry.space_group_name_H-M   'P 1'
#
loop_
_entity.id
_entity.type
_entity.pdbx_description
1 polymer ?
#
loop_
_entity_poly.entity_id
_entity_poly.type
_entity_poly.pdbx_seq_one_letter_code
_entity_poly.pdbx_strand_id
1 'polypeptide(L)'
;DWKELIKVAVTGSVGKTSTKDFLGAVLGAKYKTGKTPGNLNSDYGVPLTVFGFDENIEAAVIEMGAGESVHIRELSDIVRPSIGVVTNVGTAHLEVFGTRDELAEEKLGIAKFFTNKETIIVNSDCDLLKRENISKIVPYGTSVITIGSKVDDNFKIYNIEDSGIDGVSCSLDVQVNDENYNGTFELKIPVVGSHNLGNAALAIATGTRLGIKPKEAIEALAYTKFSSGRLEIDRRKNLTVVNDAYNASPESMKSGIAMLMSSKADRHVAILGDMFELGDDSESLHASVGTYAVQTGLELLIAIGKSSEAIAKAAEAANRSIDLEHGSATRVLYYQDKESAIKEINDILRDKDLILVKASRGMKLEDVISAIK
;
A
#
# COMPACT_ATOMS: atom_id res chain seq x y z
N ASP A 1 14.16 -5.17 -28.71
CA ASP A 1 14.93 -3.96 -28.47
C ASP A 1 14.28 -3.13 -27.37
N TRP A 2 14.95 -3.01 -26.20
CA TRP A 2 14.47 -2.28 -25.01
C TRP A 2 14.32 -0.77 -25.23
N LYS A 3 14.76 -0.23 -26.35
CA LYS A 3 14.70 1.22 -26.65
C LYS A 3 13.28 1.72 -26.89
N GLU A 4 12.38 0.88 -27.41
CA GLU A 4 11.01 1.26 -27.72
C GLU A 4 10.02 0.83 -26.61
N LEU A 5 10.46 0.00 -25.67
CA LEU A 5 9.63 -0.47 -24.56
C LEU A 5 9.27 0.68 -23.61
N ILE A 6 8.00 0.86 -23.34
CA ILE A 6 7.52 1.75 -22.27
C ILE A 6 7.93 1.14 -20.93
N LYS A 7 8.76 1.84 -20.15
CA LYS A 7 9.27 1.35 -18.87
C LYS A 7 8.74 2.23 -17.75
N VAL A 8 7.84 1.69 -16.95
CA VAL A 8 7.26 2.34 -15.76
C VAL A 8 7.85 1.67 -14.53
N ALA A 9 8.59 2.41 -13.73
CA ALA A 9 9.09 1.93 -12.44
C ALA A 9 8.23 2.47 -11.30
N VAL A 10 8.03 1.67 -10.25
CA VAL A 10 7.27 2.07 -9.07
C VAL A 10 8.03 1.76 -7.78
N THR A 11 8.12 2.76 -6.89
CA THR A 11 8.72 2.64 -5.56
C THR A 11 7.90 3.37 -4.50
N GLY A 12 8.32 3.29 -3.24
CA GLY A 12 7.73 3.94 -2.07
C GLY A 12 7.84 3.06 -0.83
N SER A 13 7.48 3.56 0.32
CA SER A 13 7.47 2.79 1.57
C SER A 13 6.31 1.79 1.58
N VAL A 14 5.10 2.22 1.29
CA VAL A 14 3.86 1.42 1.25
C VAL A 14 3.17 1.59 -0.10
N GLY A 15 2.38 0.61 -0.53
CA GLY A 15 1.53 0.71 -1.73
C GLY A 15 2.20 0.35 -3.06
N LYS A 16 3.51 0.06 -3.10
CA LYS A 16 4.25 -0.31 -4.33
C LYS A 16 3.57 -1.41 -5.14
N THR A 17 3.28 -2.53 -4.50
CA THR A 17 2.70 -3.71 -5.16
C THR A 17 1.28 -3.46 -5.63
N SER A 18 0.44 -2.80 -4.82
CA SER A 18 -0.91 -2.43 -5.22
C SER A 18 -0.89 -1.47 -6.43
N THR A 19 0.00 -0.46 -6.40
CA THR A 19 0.18 0.46 -7.52
C THR A 19 0.70 -0.26 -8.77
N LYS A 20 1.65 -1.19 -8.63
CA LYS A 20 2.10 -2.05 -9.74
C LYS A 20 0.95 -2.85 -10.35
N ASP A 21 0.08 -3.41 -9.51
CA ASP A 21 -1.05 -4.21 -9.97
C ASP A 21 -2.10 -3.34 -10.68
N PHE A 22 -2.39 -2.14 -10.17
CA PHE A 22 -3.23 -1.15 -10.86
C PHE A 22 -2.61 -0.68 -12.17
N LEU A 23 -1.30 -0.38 -12.19
CA LEU A 23 -0.57 -0.02 -13.41
C LEU A 23 -0.67 -1.13 -14.46
N GLY A 24 -0.52 -2.40 -14.05
CA GLY A 24 -0.68 -3.54 -14.93
C GLY A 24 -2.06 -3.61 -15.57
N ALA A 25 -3.13 -3.32 -14.82
CA ALA A 25 -4.49 -3.28 -15.35
C ALA A 25 -4.71 -2.08 -16.29
N VAL A 26 -4.33 -0.88 -15.86
CA VAL A 26 -4.51 0.34 -16.65
C VAL A 26 -3.73 0.29 -17.97
N LEU A 27 -2.44 -0.07 -17.92
CA LEU A 27 -1.63 -0.17 -19.14
C LEU A 27 -2.08 -1.31 -20.04
N GLY A 28 -2.56 -2.40 -19.44
CA GLY A 28 -3.13 -3.55 -20.17
C GLY A 28 -4.38 -3.23 -20.99
N ALA A 29 -5.03 -2.09 -20.76
CA ALA A 29 -6.14 -1.62 -21.60
C ALA A 29 -5.68 -1.21 -23.03
N LYS A 30 -4.39 -0.88 -23.19
CA LYS A 30 -3.87 -0.37 -24.47
C LYS A 30 -2.62 -1.11 -24.95
N TYR A 31 -1.81 -1.64 -24.05
CA TYR A 31 -0.51 -2.21 -24.34
C TYR A 31 -0.41 -3.67 -23.89
N LYS A 32 0.33 -4.50 -24.60
CA LYS A 32 0.74 -5.81 -24.07
C LYS A 32 1.71 -5.59 -22.93
N THR A 33 1.22 -5.71 -21.68
CA THR A 33 1.91 -5.26 -20.48
C THR A 33 2.47 -6.43 -19.68
N GLY A 34 3.77 -6.37 -19.37
CA GLY A 34 4.43 -7.19 -18.36
C GLY A 34 4.56 -6.45 -17.03
N LYS A 35 4.53 -7.18 -15.91
CA LYS A 35 4.77 -6.59 -14.58
C LYS A 35 5.63 -7.50 -13.72
N THR A 36 6.34 -6.92 -12.73
CA THR A 36 7.14 -7.66 -11.76
C THR A 36 6.32 -8.78 -11.11
N PRO A 37 6.73 -10.06 -11.21
CA PRO A 37 6.07 -11.16 -10.53
C PRO A 37 6.29 -11.10 -9.02
N GLY A 38 5.22 -11.27 -8.23
CA GLY A 38 5.31 -11.30 -6.76
C GLY A 38 6.02 -10.05 -6.20
N ASN A 39 7.13 -10.28 -5.50
CA ASN A 39 7.99 -9.27 -4.87
C ASN A 39 9.43 -9.27 -5.41
N LEU A 40 9.64 -9.64 -6.67
CA LEU A 40 10.96 -9.60 -7.32
C LEU A 40 11.42 -8.16 -7.58
N ASN A 41 11.62 -7.38 -6.51
CA ASN A 41 11.85 -5.94 -6.53
C ASN A 41 13.23 -5.53 -5.97
N SER A 42 14.12 -6.51 -5.69
CA SER A 42 15.48 -6.31 -5.20
C SER A 42 16.51 -6.30 -6.34
N ASP A 43 17.78 -6.20 -5.99
CA ASP A 43 18.96 -6.32 -6.86
C ASP A 43 18.99 -7.61 -7.71
N TYR A 44 18.51 -8.73 -7.19
CA TYR A 44 18.30 -9.97 -7.94
C TYR A 44 16.95 -10.01 -8.64
N GLY A 45 15.91 -9.53 -7.97
CA GLY A 45 14.53 -9.62 -8.45
C GLY A 45 14.26 -8.78 -9.67
N VAL A 46 14.81 -7.56 -9.75
CA VAL A 46 14.63 -6.65 -10.90
C VAL A 46 15.27 -7.21 -12.16
N PRO A 47 16.53 -7.66 -12.17
CA PRO A 47 17.11 -8.34 -13.34
C PRO A 47 16.32 -9.58 -13.77
N LEU A 48 15.91 -10.43 -12.82
CA LEU A 48 15.09 -11.63 -13.12
C LEU A 48 13.74 -11.25 -13.75
N THR A 49 13.11 -10.19 -13.27
CA THR A 49 11.88 -9.65 -13.86
C THR A 49 12.11 -9.22 -15.31
N VAL A 50 13.21 -8.49 -15.56
CA VAL A 50 13.57 -7.97 -16.86
C VAL A 50 13.82 -9.12 -17.85
N PHE A 51 14.60 -10.12 -17.46
CA PHE A 51 14.88 -11.30 -18.30
C PHE A 51 13.69 -12.22 -18.49
N GLY A 52 12.70 -12.18 -17.58
CA GLY A 52 11.51 -12.99 -17.65
C GLY A 52 10.37 -12.42 -18.51
N PHE A 53 10.51 -11.22 -19.01
CA PHE A 53 9.49 -10.63 -19.87
C PHE A 53 9.48 -11.28 -21.25
N ASP A 54 8.25 -11.50 -21.79
CA ASP A 54 8.05 -11.88 -23.17
C ASP A 54 8.60 -10.79 -24.11
N GLU A 55 9.27 -11.17 -25.18
CA GLU A 55 9.88 -10.25 -26.15
C GLU A 55 8.87 -9.34 -26.88
N ASN A 56 7.58 -9.70 -26.85
CA ASN A 56 6.52 -8.95 -27.51
C ASN A 56 5.78 -7.98 -26.58
N ILE A 57 6.24 -7.72 -25.35
CA ILE A 57 5.61 -6.71 -24.51
C ILE A 57 5.89 -5.30 -25.01
N GLU A 58 4.91 -4.42 -24.87
CA GLU A 58 4.98 -3.02 -25.27
C GLU A 58 5.19 -2.10 -24.04
N ALA A 59 4.76 -2.57 -22.87
CA ALA A 59 4.94 -1.85 -21.60
C ALA A 59 5.41 -2.80 -20.50
N ALA A 60 6.33 -2.34 -19.66
CA ALA A 60 6.84 -3.04 -18.49
C ALA A 60 6.58 -2.22 -17.24
N VAL A 61 5.95 -2.82 -16.23
CA VAL A 61 5.75 -2.24 -14.90
C VAL A 61 6.70 -2.93 -13.94
N ILE A 62 7.68 -2.19 -13.41
CA ILE A 62 8.77 -2.73 -12.61
C ILE A 62 8.72 -2.16 -11.21
N GLU A 63 8.46 -3.02 -10.22
CA GLU A 63 8.51 -2.67 -8.81
C GLU A 63 9.95 -2.62 -8.33
N MET A 64 10.32 -1.54 -7.61
CA MET A 64 11.66 -1.33 -7.05
C MET A 64 11.58 -1.16 -5.53
N GLY A 65 12.23 -2.06 -4.79
CA GLY A 65 12.37 -2.02 -3.34
C GLY A 65 13.77 -1.54 -2.94
N ALA A 66 13.88 -0.70 -1.91
CA ALA A 66 15.14 -0.37 -1.27
C ALA A 66 15.34 -1.18 0.01
N GLY A 67 16.58 -1.42 0.40
CA GLY A 67 16.97 -2.14 1.61
C GLY A 67 18.44 -1.89 1.94
N GLU A 68 19.02 -2.61 2.89
CA GLU A 68 20.41 -2.41 3.35
C GLU A 68 21.46 -2.45 2.22
N SER A 69 21.30 -3.35 1.27
CA SER A 69 22.26 -3.55 0.17
C SER A 69 21.73 -3.13 -1.19
N VAL A 70 20.53 -2.53 -1.26
CA VAL A 70 19.86 -2.23 -2.53
C VAL A 70 19.40 -0.79 -2.56
N HIS A 71 19.91 -0.04 -3.52
CA HIS A 71 19.50 1.34 -3.75
C HIS A 71 18.62 1.49 -5.00
N ILE A 72 17.57 2.31 -4.90
CA ILE A 72 16.65 2.58 -6.02
C ILE A 72 17.39 3.15 -7.23
N ARG A 73 18.42 3.96 -7.02
CA ARG A 73 19.27 4.49 -8.10
C ARG A 73 19.96 3.40 -8.92
N GLU A 74 20.39 2.30 -8.28
CA GLU A 74 21.05 1.18 -8.92
C GLU A 74 20.05 0.36 -9.75
N LEU A 75 18.86 0.11 -9.17
CA LEU A 75 17.78 -0.52 -9.91
C LEU A 75 17.31 0.35 -11.10
N SER A 76 17.30 1.68 -10.91
CA SER A 76 16.98 2.62 -11.99
C SER A 76 18.05 2.61 -13.10
N ASP A 77 19.31 2.34 -12.78
CA ASP A 77 20.38 2.19 -13.79
C ASP A 77 20.16 0.96 -14.68
N ILE A 78 19.71 -0.15 -14.09
CA ILE A 78 19.38 -1.38 -14.81
C ILE A 78 18.17 -1.16 -15.74
N VAL A 79 17.12 -0.54 -15.24
CA VAL A 79 15.83 -0.44 -15.95
C VAL A 79 15.78 0.75 -16.90
N ARG A 80 16.37 1.91 -16.51
CA ARG A 80 16.25 3.19 -17.24
C ARG A 80 14.77 3.51 -17.54
N PRO A 81 13.92 3.73 -16.50
CA PRO A 81 12.51 3.96 -16.71
C PRO A 81 12.24 5.28 -17.43
N SER A 82 11.18 5.31 -18.23
CA SER A 82 10.65 6.54 -18.84
C SER A 82 9.63 7.24 -17.94
N ILE A 83 9.02 6.49 -17.02
CA ILE A 83 8.14 7.03 -16.00
C ILE A 83 8.52 6.42 -14.65
N GLY A 84 8.75 7.28 -13.64
CA GLY A 84 8.93 6.91 -12.25
C GLY A 84 7.68 7.23 -11.44
N VAL A 85 7.20 6.27 -10.65
CA VAL A 85 6.04 6.44 -9.77
C VAL A 85 6.49 6.28 -8.32
N VAL A 86 6.22 7.27 -7.47
CA VAL A 86 6.54 7.22 -6.04
C VAL A 86 5.26 7.32 -5.21
N THR A 87 4.95 6.27 -4.48
CA THR A 87 3.67 6.16 -3.75
C THR A 87 3.66 7.02 -2.49
N ASN A 88 4.67 6.87 -1.66
CA ASN A 88 4.84 7.64 -0.41
C ASN A 88 6.25 7.48 0.17
N VAL A 89 6.54 8.26 1.22
CA VAL A 89 7.71 8.15 2.10
C VAL A 89 7.20 8.02 3.54
N GLY A 90 7.22 6.80 4.06
CA GLY A 90 6.83 6.47 5.44
C GLY A 90 8.04 6.37 6.37
N THR A 91 7.97 5.43 7.32
CA THR A 91 9.01 5.16 8.34
C THR A 91 9.68 3.80 8.16
N ALA A 92 9.27 3.00 7.15
CA ALA A 92 9.91 1.72 6.87
C ALA A 92 11.36 1.90 6.41
N HIS A 93 12.27 1.06 6.91
CA HIS A 93 13.72 1.08 6.62
C HIS A 93 14.48 2.31 7.14
N LEU A 94 13.96 3.04 8.15
CA LEU A 94 14.68 4.17 8.76
C LEU A 94 15.99 3.73 9.44
N GLU A 95 16.09 2.50 9.95
CA GLU A 95 17.33 1.95 10.49
C GLU A 95 18.47 1.89 9.46
N VAL A 96 18.11 1.76 8.17
CA VAL A 96 19.07 1.72 7.06
C VAL A 96 19.41 3.12 6.55
N PHE A 97 18.38 3.97 6.38
CA PHE A 97 18.50 5.26 5.69
C PHE A 97 18.59 6.46 6.65
N GLY A 98 18.42 6.25 7.97
CA GLY A 98 18.56 7.28 8.99
C GLY A 98 17.33 8.17 9.14
N THR A 99 17.10 9.10 8.21
CA THR A 99 16.01 10.08 8.29
C THR A 99 14.97 9.89 7.19
N ARG A 100 13.77 10.47 7.38
CA ARG A 100 12.74 10.47 6.32
C ARG A 100 13.15 11.27 5.09
N ASP A 101 13.97 12.31 5.25
CA ASP A 101 14.49 13.10 4.13
C ASP A 101 15.46 12.27 3.29
N GLU A 102 16.40 11.54 3.90
CA GLU A 102 17.30 10.61 3.22
C GLU A 102 16.53 9.48 2.53
N LEU A 103 15.48 8.97 3.17
CA LEU A 103 14.58 7.98 2.56
C LEU A 103 13.81 8.57 1.36
N ALA A 104 13.44 9.85 1.38
CA ALA A 104 12.83 10.52 0.24
C ALA A 104 13.81 10.65 -0.93
N GLU A 105 15.06 11.05 -0.66
CA GLU A 105 16.12 11.10 -1.67
C GLU A 105 16.37 9.73 -2.29
N GLU A 106 16.40 8.68 -1.45
CA GLU A 106 16.54 7.30 -1.90
C GLU A 106 15.40 6.89 -2.87
N LYS A 107 14.13 7.18 -2.52
CA LYS A 107 12.97 6.86 -3.38
C LYS A 107 13.00 7.69 -4.67
N LEU A 108 13.37 8.97 -4.59
CA LEU A 108 13.49 9.84 -5.76
C LEU A 108 14.70 9.48 -6.64
N GLY A 109 15.62 8.62 -6.16
CA GLY A 109 16.65 7.98 -6.95
C GLY A 109 16.12 7.21 -8.17
N ILE A 110 14.82 6.90 -8.23
CA ILE A 110 14.14 6.34 -9.40
C ILE A 110 14.28 7.24 -10.65
N ALA A 111 14.42 8.55 -10.45
CA ALA A 111 14.59 9.55 -11.50
C ALA A 111 16.07 9.88 -11.80
N LYS A 112 17.03 9.16 -11.20
CA LYS A 112 18.47 9.49 -11.29
C LYS A 112 18.96 9.69 -12.71
N PHE A 113 18.43 8.95 -13.67
CA PHE A 113 18.85 8.96 -15.07
C PHE A 113 17.85 9.63 -16.00
N PHE A 114 16.90 10.39 -15.44
CA PHE A 114 15.96 11.17 -16.24
C PHE A 114 16.68 12.31 -16.95
N THR A 115 16.11 12.71 -18.06
CA THR A 115 16.51 13.87 -18.86
C THR A 115 15.31 14.83 -18.91
N ASN A 116 15.05 15.46 -20.05
CA ASN A 116 13.91 16.36 -20.23
C ASN A 116 12.67 15.69 -20.89
N LYS A 117 12.66 14.36 -21.01
CA LYS A 117 11.60 13.59 -21.67
C LYS A 117 10.80 12.71 -20.71
N GLU A 118 11.43 12.33 -19.62
CA GLU A 118 10.87 11.43 -18.62
C GLU A 118 9.94 12.19 -17.67
N THR A 119 9.09 11.40 -17.00
CA THR A 119 8.07 11.92 -16.08
C THR A 119 8.18 11.23 -14.73
N ILE A 120 8.10 12.01 -13.64
CA ILE A 120 7.89 11.49 -12.32
C ILE A 120 6.45 11.77 -11.88
N ILE A 121 5.78 10.76 -11.32
CA ILE A 121 4.40 10.84 -10.82
C ILE A 121 4.41 10.50 -9.34
N VAL A 122 3.85 11.37 -8.52
CA VAL A 122 3.97 11.26 -7.06
C VAL A 122 2.65 11.55 -6.34
N ASN A 123 2.51 10.99 -5.15
CA ASN A 123 1.44 11.37 -4.23
C ASN A 123 1.88 12.56 -3.36
N SER A 124 1.33 13.74 -3.63
CA SER A 124 1.66 15.02 -2.98
C SER A 124 1.04 15.17 -1.58
N ASP A 125 0.14 14.26 -1.16
CA ASP A 125 -0.36 14.22 0.22
C ASP A 125 0.76 13.77 1.18
N CYS A 126 1.79 13.09 0.66
CA CYS A 126 3.03 12.89 1.38
C CYS A 126 3.81 14.20 1.48
N ASP A 127 4.12 14.63 2.70
CA ASP A 127 4.78 15.90 3.03
C ASP A 127 6.12 16.10 2.30
N LEU A 128 6.88 15.02 2.09
CA LEU A 128 8.18 15.02 1.40
C LEU A 128 8.07 14.95 -0.13
N LEU A 129 6.91 14.59 -0.70
CA LEU A 129 6.69 14.46 -2.14
C LEU A 129 5.97 15.67 -2.76
N LYS A 130 6.08 16.84 -2.14
CA LYS A 130 5.58 18.08 -2.73
C LYS A 130 6.43 18.51 -3.93
N ARG A 131 5.82 19.13 -4.93
CA ARG A 131 6.49 19.57 -6.15
C ARG A 131 7.77 20.38 -5.89
N GLU A 132 7.75 21.27 -4.90
CA GLU A 132 8.89 22.09 -4.49
C GLU A 132 10.08 21.31 -3.93
N ASN A 133 9.82 20.18 -3.26
CA ASN A 133 10.87 19.29 -2.74
C ASN A 133 11.44 18.42 -3.87
N ILE A 134 10.57 17.85 -4.70
CA ILE A 134 10.96 16.99 -5.82
C ILE A 134 11.86 17.73 -6.78
N SER A 135 11.52 18.98 -7.15
CA SER A 135 12.29 19.78 -8.11
C SER A 135 13.72 20.09 -7.66
N LYS A 136 14.04 19.91 -6.38
CA LYS A 136 15.42 20.06 -5.84
C LYS A 136 16.27 18.80 -6.02
N ILE A 137 15.64 17.65 -6.16
CA ILE A 137 16.28 16.32 -6.12
C ILE A 137 16.35 15.70 -7.52
N VAL A 138 15.25 15.77 -8.28
CA VAL A 138 15.20 15.17 -9.62
C VAL A 138 15.94 16.02 -10.67
N PRO A 139 16.44 15.42 -11.75
CA PRO A 139 17.13 16.16 -12.82
C PRO A 139 16.30 17.30 -13.40
N TYR A 140 16.96 18.40 -13.71
CA TYR A 140 16.30 19.57 -14.31
C TYR A 140 15.61 19.20 -15.63
N GLY A 141 14.39 19.69 -15.82
CA GLY A 141 13.56 19.40 -17.00
C GLY A 141 12.69 18.15 -16.86
N THR A 142 12.78 17.39 -15.76
CA THR A 142 11.87 16.28 -15.48
C THR A 142 10.43 16.80 -15.37
N SER A 143 9.49 16.17 -16.10
CA SER A 143 8.06 16.47 -15.94
C SER A 143 7.56 15.90 -14.61
N VAL A 144 6.88 16.74 -13.80
CA VAL A 144 6.33 16.32 -12.51
C VAL A 144 4.81 16.35 -12.57
N ILE A 145 4.18 15.20 -12.34
CA ILE A 145 2.73 15.05 -12.19
C ILE A 145 2.44 14.70 -10.73
N THR A 146 1.51 15.42 -10.12
CA THR A 146 1.08 15.20 -8.74
C THR A 146 -0.33 14.65 -8.69
N ILE A 147 -0.54 13.70 -7.77
CA ILE A 147 -1.87 13.28 -7.33
C ILE A 147 -2.02 13.59 -5.85
N GLY A 148 -3.20 13.92 -5.40
CA GLY A 148 -3.46 14.20 -3.98
C GLY A 148 -4.78 14.91 -3.74
N SER A 149 -4.90 15.53 -2.56
CA SER A 149 -6.13 16.21 -2.13
C SER A 149 -6.12 17.73 -2.38
N LYS A 150 -5.00 18.29 -2.86
CA LYS A 150 -4.82 19.75 -2.99
C LYS A 150 -5.37 20.29 -4.30
N VAL A 151 -5.65 21.60 -4.31
CA VAL A 151 -6.23 22.29 -5.47
C VAL A 151 -5.27 22.31 -6.67
N ASP A 152 -3.97 22.35 -6.42
CA ASP A 152 -2.89 22.42 -7.42
C ASP A 152 -2.38 21.04 -7.90
N ASP A 153 -2.98 19.95 -7.41
CA ASP A 153 -2.68 18.61 -7.91
C ASP A 153 -3.25 18.39 -9.32
N ASN A 154 -2.46 17.76 -10.18
CA ASN A 154 -2.90 17.41 -11.53
C ASN A 154 -4.05 16.39 -11.53
N PHE A 155 -4.07 15.51 -10.51
CA PHE A 155 -5.14 14.55 -10.25
C PHE A 155 -5.61 14.75 -8.82
N LYS A 156 -6.70 15.50 -8.63
CA LYS A 156 -7.21 15.81 -7.30
C LYS A 156 -8.27 14.82 -6.86
N ILE A 157 -8.05 14.24 -5.68
CA ILE A 157 -8.96 13.30 -5.01
C ILE A 157 -9.76 14.05 -3.95
N TYR A 158 -11.08 13.90 -3.96
CA TYR A 158 -11.98 14.50 -2.97
C TYR A 158 -13.30 13.71 -2.88
N ASN A 159 -14.19 14.03 -1.94
CA ASN A 159 -15.43 13.31 -1.70
C ASN A 159 -15.20 11.80 -1.54
N ILE A 160 -14.27 11.44 -0.65
CA ILE A 160 -13.92 10.04 -0.39
C ILE A 160 -15.04 9.37 0.40
N GLU A 161 -15.53 8.24 -0.13
CA GLU A 161 -16.43 7.32 0.55
C GLU A 161 -15.74 5.98 0.76
N ASP A 162 -15.58 5.59 2.02
CA ASP A 162 -14.98 4.31 2.40
C ASP A 162 -16.07 3.38 2.91
N SER A 163 -16.37 2.33 2.14
CA SER A 163 -17.34 1.27 2.49
C SER A 163 -16.63 0.02 3.04
N GLY A 164 -15.40 0.18 3.52
CA GLY A 164 -14.61 -0.91 4.07
C GLY A 164 -14.36 -2.01 3.04
N ILE A 165 -14.77 -3.23 3.38
CA ILE A 165 -14.57 -4.40 2.51
C ILE A 165 -15.41 -4.37 1.21
N ASP A 166 -16.36 -3.46 1.08
CA ASP A 166 -17.18 -3.33 -0.13
C ASP A 166 -16.55 -2.34 -1.14
N GLY A 167 -15.38 -1.82 -0.81
CA GLY A 167 -14.59 -0.96 -1.68
C GLY A 167 -14.64 0.50 -1.28
N VAL A 168 -13.97 1.32 -2.09
CA VAL A 168 -13.85 2.76 -1.87
C VAL A 168 -14.18 3.53 -3.13
N SER A 169 -14.72 4.75 -2.97
CA SER A 169 -14.99 5.64 -4.09
C SER A 169 -14.58 7.09 -3.76
N CYS A 170 -14.37 7.87 -4.82
CA CYS A 170 -14.10 9.30 -4.71
C CYS A 170 -14.45 10.03 -6.00
N SER A 171 -14.48 11.36 -5.94
CA SER A 171 -14.39 12.22 -7.11
C SER A 171 -12.91 12.43 -7.47
N LEU A 172 -12.56 12.25 -8.74
CA LEU A 172 -11.24 12.49 -9.30
C LEU A 172 -11.32 13.63 -10.31
N ASP A 173 -10.74 14.77 -10.01
CA ASP A 173 -10.62 15.90 -10.95
C ASP A 173 -9.26 15.82 -11.63
N VAL A 174 -9.26 15.83 -12.96
CA VAL A 174 -8.05 15.69 -13.79
C VAL A 174 -7.79 17.02 -14.51
N GLN A 175 -6.59 17.57 -14.29
CA GLN A 175 -6.11 18.80 -14.91
C GLN A 175 -4.70 18.60 -15.46
N VAL A 176 -4.63 18.35 -16.75
CA VAL A 176 -3.37 18.14 -17.49
C VAL A 176 -3.33 19.06 -18.73
N ASN A 177 -2.15 19.17 -19.37
CA ASN A 177 -1.97 20.08 -20.50
C ASN A 177 -2.83 19.75 -21.73
N ASP A 178 -3.16 18.46 -21.93
CA ASP A 178 -4.06 18.05 -23.01
C ASP A 178 -5.50 18.07 -22.48
N GLU A 179 -6.25 19.08 -22.92
CA GLU A 179 -7.63 19.30 -22.47
C GLU A 179 -8.58 18.13 -22.75
N ASN A 180 -8.26 17.25 -23.70
CA ASN A 180 -9.07 16.06 -24.00
C ASN A 180 -9.11 15.04 -22.84
N TYR A 181 -8.21 15.16 -21.88
CA TYR A 181 -8.15 14.32 -20.69
C TYR A 181 -8.72 14.99 -19.44
N ASN A 182 -9.02 16.29 -19.49
CA ASN A 182 -9.51 17.05 -18.34
C ASN A 182 -10.97 16.75 -18.04
N GLY A 183 -11.32 16.79 -16.76
CA GLY A 183 -12.69 16.61 -16.29
C GLY A 183 -12.75 15.97 -14.91
N THR A 184 -13.97 15.88 -14.39
CA THR A 184 -14.27 15.23 -13.14
C THR A 184 -14.85 13.84 -13.39
N PHE A 185 -14.30 12.84 -12.76
CA PHE A 185 -14.66 11.42 -12.91
C PHE A 185 -15.02 10.84 -11.55
N GLU A 186 -15.98 9.91 -11.52
CA GLU A 186 -16.18 9.04 -10.37
C GLU A 186 -15.17 7.89 -10.44
N LEU A 187 -14.33 7.77 -9.42
CA LEU A 187 -13.41 6.67 -9.24
C LEU A 187 -13.98 5.73 -8.18
N LYS A 188 -14.37 4.52 -8.59
CA LYS A 188 -14.79 3.45 -7.70
C LYS A 188 -13.92 2.23 -7.92
N ILE A 189 -13.33 1.73 -6.84
CA ILE A 189 -12.48 0.53 -6.88
C ILE A 189 -13.00 -0.51 -5.88
N PRO A 190 -13.14 -1.78 -6.31
CA PRO A 190 -13.57 -2.87 -5.44
C PRO A 190 -12.41 -3.38 -4.58
N VAL A 191 -11.72 -2.44 -3.93
CA VAL A 191 -10.51 -2.71 -3.13
C VAL A 191 -10.64 -2.02 -1.81
N VAL A 192 -10.21 -2.68 -0.80
CA VAL A 192 -10.30 -2.29 0.60
C VAL A 192 -9.29 -1.17 0.91
N GLY A 193 -9.76 -0.17 1.65
CA GLY A 193 -8.94 0.90 2.21
C GLY A 193 -8.78 2.12 1.29
N SER A 194 -9.15 3.28 1.82
CA SER A 194 -9.14 4.57 1.11
C SER A 194 -7.76 4.98 0.56
N HIS A 195 -6.66 4.50 1.18
CA HIS A 195 -5.29 4.70 0.67
C HIS A 195 -5.07 4.13 -0.75
N ASN A 196 -5.88 3.14 -1.15
CA ASN A 196 -5.82 2.58 -2.50
C ASN A 196 -6.37 3.53 -3.57
N LEU A 197 -7.15 4.56 -3.21
CA LEU A 197 -7.54 5.62 -4.15
C LEU A 197 -6.33 6.38 -4.67
N GLY A 198 -5.38 6.72 -3.79
CA GLY A 198 -4.11 7.32 -4.19
C GLY A 198 -3.28 6.41 -5.11
N ASN A 199 -3.19 5.11 -4.78
CA ASN A 199 -2.50 4.12 -5.61
C ASN A 199 -3.16 3.97 -6.99
N ALA A 200 -4.49 3.96 -7.06
CA ALA A 200 -5.25 3.91 -8.30
C ALA A 200 -5.08 5.20 -9.12
N ALA A 201 -5.12 6.37 -8.48
CA ALA A 201 -4.91 7.66 -9.15
C ALA A 201 -3.50 7.78 -9.75
N LEU A 202 -2.46 7.25 -9.08
CA LEU A 202 -1.10 7.13 -9.65
C LEU A 202 -1.10 6.31 -10.94
N ALA A 203 -1.85 5.20 -10.97
CA ALA A 203 -1.97 4.38 -12.17
C ALA A 203 -2.76 5.09 -13.28
N ILE A 204 -3.86 5.78 -12.95
CA ILE A 204 -4.64 6.57 -13.91
C ILE A 204 -3.77 7.70 -14.49
N ALA A 205 -3.03 8.43 -13.66
CA ALA A 205 -2.12 9.48 -14.09
C ALA A 205 -1.04 8.96 -15.06
N THR A 206 -0.50 7.77 -14.77
CA THR A 206 0.47 7.09 -15.63
C THR A 206 -0.16 6.71 -16.98
N GLY A 207 -1.35 6.12 -16.96
CA GLY A 207 -2.11 5.78 -18.18
C GLY A 207 -2.42 7.02 -19.01
N THR A 208 -2.88 8.10 -18.38
CA THR A 208 -3.15 9.39 -19.03
C THR A 208 -1.91 9.97 -19.69
N ARG A 209 -0.75 9.91 -19.02
CA ARG A 209 0.55 10.33 -19.59
C ARG A 209 0.93 9.51 -20.83
N LEU A 210 0.46 8.28 -20.93
CA LEU A 210 0.69 7.35 -22.05
C LEU A 210 -0.47 7.30 -23.07
N GLY A 211 -1.42 8.24 -22.98
CA GLY A 211 -2.50 8.40 -23.94
C GLY A 211 -3.65 7.42 -23.75
N ILE A 212 -3.89 6.94 -22.52
CA ILE A 212 -5.11 6.24 -22.11
C ILE A 212 -6.05 7.26 -21.47
N LYS A 213 -7.28 7.33 -21.94
CA LYS A 213 -8.26 8.30 -21.36
C LYS A 213 -8.56 7.95 -19.91
N PRO A 214 -8.75 8.94 -19.00
CA PRO A 214 -9.06 8.68 -17.60
C PRO A 214 -10.23 7.71 -17.40
N LYS A 215 -11.29 7.84 -18.20
CA LYS A 215 -12.44 6.92 -18.15
C LYS A 215 -12.05 5.47 -18.47
N GLU A 216 -11.26 5.25 -19.52
CA GLU A 216 -10.75 3.93 -19.91
C GLU A 216 -9.83 3.35 -18.82
N ALA A 217 -8.99 4.18 -18.23
CA ALA A 217 -8.13 3.80 -17.12
C ALA A 217 -8.93 3.38 -15.89
N ILE A 218 -9.99 4.13 -15.53
CA ILE A 218 -10.89 3.80 -14.41
C ILE A 218 -11.63 2.47 -14.69
N GLU A 219 -12.16 2.27 -15.88
CA GLU A 219 -12.83 1.01 -16.27
C GLU A 219 -11.87 -0.18 -16.17
N ALA A 220 -10.61 -0.01 -16.55
CA ALA A 220 -9.59 -1.06 -16.47
C ALA A 220 -9.26 -1.49 -15.02
N LEU A 221 -9.39 -0.59 -14.04
CA LEU A 221 -9.13 -0.91 -12.63
C LEU A 221 -10.06 -2.01 -12.09
N ALA A 222 -11.26 -2.15 -12.61
CA ALA A 222 -12.19 -3.22 -12.23
C ALA A 222 -11.64 -4.62 -12.53
N TYR A 223 -10.69 -4.73 -13.44
CA TYR A 223 -10.05 -5.99 -13.83
C TYR A 223 -8.68 -6.22 -13.17
N THR A 224 -8.33 -5.41 -12.16
CA THR A 224 -7.05 -5.55 -11.48
C THR A 224 -6.92 -6.91 -10.80
N LYS A 225 -5.85 -7.63 -11.13
CA LYS A 225 -5.46 -8.87 -10.45
C LYS A 225 -4.39 -8.57 -9.43
N PHE A 226 -4.77 -8.61 -8.16
CA PHE A 226 -3.85 -8.33 -7.06
C PHE A 226 -2.94 -9.52 -6.76
N SER A 227 -1.73 -9.20 -6.30
CA SER A 227 -0.80 -10.17 -5.75
C SER A 227 -1.37 -10.75 -4.46
N SER A 228 -1.26 -12.08 -4.26
CA SER A 228 -1.80 -12.80 -3.11
C SER A 228 -1.33 -12.25 -1.75
N GLY A 229 -2.17 -12.36 -0.72
CA GLY A 229 -1.87 -11.99 0.67
C GLY A 229 -1.90 -10.48 0.95
N ARG A 230 -2.55 -9.68 0.08
CA ARG A 230 -2.74 -8.23 0.28
C ARG A 230 -4.21 -7.88 0.20
N LEU A 231 -4.85 -7.64 1.36
CA LEU A 231 -6.26 -7.30 1.48
C LEU A 231 -7.18 -8.26 0.71
N GLU A 232 -6.82 -9.55 0.71
CA GLU A 232 -7.59 -10.60 0.06
C GLU A 232 -8.80 -10.91 0.95
N ILE A 233 -10.01 -10.79 0.39
CA ILE A 233 -11.25 -10.99 1.14
C ILE A 233 -11.73 -12.43 0.95
N ASP A 234 -11.71 -13.20 2.02
CA ASP A 234 -12.26 -14.56 2.10
C ASP A 234 -13.62 -14.52 2.82
N ARG A 235 -14.69 -14.54 2.03
CA ARG A 235 -16.07 -14.56 2.54
C ARG A 235 -16.48 -16.01 2.82
N ARG A 236 -16.45 -16.42 4.06
CA ARG A 236 -16.86 -17.73 4.51
C ARG A 236 -18.34 -17.75 4.87
N LYS A 237 -18.88 -18.94 5.13
CA LYS A 237 -20.31 -19.11 5.43
C LYS A 237 -20.78 -18.25 6.63
N ASN A 238 -19.96 -18.17 7.65
CA ASN A 238 -20.34 -17.60 8.95
C ASN A 238 -19.57 -16.30 9.29
N LEU A 239 -18.45 -16.02 8.62
CA LEU A 239 -17.60 -14.87 8.93
C LEU A 239 -16.83 -14.41 7.67
N THR A 240 -16.18 -13.27 7.76
CA THR A 240 -15.33 -12.76 6.66
C THR A 240 -13.92 -12.51 7.18
N VAL A 241 -12.92 -13.03 6.47
CA VAL A 241 -11.51 -12.83 6.78
C VAL A 241 -10.88 -11.92 5.71
N VAL A 242 -10.21 -10.87 6.15
CA VAL A 242 -9.36 -10.03 5.31
C VAL A 242 -7.91 -10.45 5.54
N ASN A 243 -7.35 -11.16 4.57
CA ASN A 243 -5.95 -11.60 4.59
C ASN A 243 -5.03 -10.47 4.13
N ASP A 244 -4.30 -9.87 5.03
CA ASP A 244 -3.26 -8.87 4.77
C ASP A 244 -1.94 -9.28 5.46
N ALA A 245 -1.66 -10.59 5.51
CA ALA A 245 -0.54 -11.18 6.23
C ALA A 245 0.78 -11.19 5.42
N TYR A 246 0.84 -10.50 4.28
CA TYR A 246 2.05 -10.46 3.45
C TYR A 246 3.18 -9.64 4.07
N ASN A 247 2.89 -8.46 4.60
CA ASN A 247 3.85 -7.61 5.29
C ASN A 247 3.16 -6.59 6.20
N ALA A 248 3.88 -6.03 7.17
CA ALA A 248 3.36 -5.07 8.11
C ALA A 248 4.35 -3.95 8.42
N SER A 249 3.84 -2.72 8.50
CA SER A 249 4.48 -1.55 9.10
C SER A 249 3.46 -0.84 9.99
N PRO A 250 3.88 0.06 10.89
CA PRO A 250 2.95 0.78 11.77
C PRO A 250 1.82 1.49 11.01
N GLU A 251 2.14 2.15 9.90
CA GLU A 251 1.18 2.85 9.06
C GLU A 251 0.20 1.88 8.41
N SER A 252 0.71 0.75 7.88
CA SER A 252 -0.13 -0.24 7.22
C SER A 252 -1.02 -1.00 8.20
N MET A 253 -0.57 -1.22 9.45
CA MET A 253 -1.39 -1.79 10.53
C MET A 253 -2.55 -0.86 10.87
N LYS A 254 -2.27 0.44 11.09
CA LYS A 254 -3.31 1.45 11.38
C LYS A 254 -4.29 1.61 10.23
N SER A 255 -3.81 1.62 8.99
CA SER A 255 -4.67 1.67 7.79
C SER A 255 -5.58 0.44 7.70
N GLY A 256 -5.06 -0.75 8.01
CA GLY A 256 -5.83 -1.99 8.06
C GLY A 256 -6.94 -1.95 9.12
N ILE A 257 -6.64 -1.44 10.33
CA ILE A 257 -7.62 -1.26 11.40
C ILE A 257 -8.68 -0.22 10.99
N ALA A 258 -8.27 0.93 10.42
CA ALA A 258 -9.21 1.95 9.95
C ALA A 258 -10.20 1.39 8.92
N MET A 259 -9.69 0.62 7.95
CA MET A 259 -10.49 -0.09 6.98
C MET A 259 -11.46 -1.08 7.63
N LEU A 260 -10.97 -1.89 8.58
CA LEU A 260 -11.81 -2.84 9.30
C LEU A 260 -12.98 -2.10 9.96
N MET A 261 -12.71 -0.99 10.65
CA MET A 261 -13.70 -0.18 11.36
C MET A 261 -14.67 0.59 10.46
N SER A 262 -14.29 0.91 9.21
CA SER A 262 -15.19 1.51 8.22
C SER A 262 -16.15 0.51 7.59
N SER A 263 -15.90 -0.78 7.76
CA SER A 263 -16.72 -1.87 7.23
C SER A 263 -17.95 -2.14 8.10
N LYS A 264 -19.06 -2.53 7.49
CA LYS A 264 -20.24 -2.99 8.24
C LYS A 264 -20.04 -4.41 8.73
N ALA A 265 -20.10 -4.62 10.05
CA ALA A 265 -20.01 -5.94 10.68
C ALA A 265 -20.72 -5.94 12.02
N ASP A 266 -21.06 -7.15 12.51
CA ASP A 266 -21.63 -7.30 13.86
C ASP A 266 -20.53 -7.16 14.94
N ARG A 267 -19.27 -7.56 14.59
CA ARG A 267 -18.09 -7.40 15.44
C ARG A 267 -16.82 -7.34 14.57
N HIS A 268 -15.93 -6.39 14.88
CA HIS A 268 -14.64 -6.22 14.25
C HIS A 268 -13.53 -6.88 15.07
N VAL A 269 -12.72 -7.70 14.41
CA VAL A 269 -11.63 -8.46 15.03
C VAL A 269 -10.33 -8.17 14.28
N ALA A 270 -9.29 -7.75 14.99
CA ALA A 270 -7.96 -7.63 14.43
C ALA A 270 -7.02 -8.69 15.03
N ILE A 271 -6.41 -9.51 14.19
CA ILE A 271 -5.36 -10.47 14.53
C ILE A 271 -4.05 -9.91 13.99
N LEU A 272 -3.23 -9.36 14.87
CA LEU A 272 -2.02 -8.61 14.52
C LEU A 272 -0.77 -9.34 15.00
N GLY A 273 0.19 -9.53 14.12
CA GLY A 273 1.49 -10.12 14.46
C GLY A 273 2.62 -9.09 14.47
N ASP A 274 3.86 -9.58 14.69
CA ASP A 274 5.04 -8.73 14.77
C ASP A 274 5.30 -7.98 13.45
N MET A 275 5.80 -6.76 13.60
CA MET A 275 6.37 -5.95 12.53
C MET A 275 7.90 -6.02 12.61
N PHE A 276 8.56 -6.41 11.52
CA PHE A 276 10.01 -6.53 11.45
C PHE A 276 10.65 -5.27 10.88
N GLU A 277 11.98 -5.17 10.99
CA GLU A 277 12.79 -4.07 10.41
C GLU A 277 12.45 -2.68 10.98
N LEU A 278 12.10 -2.60 12.28
CA LEU A 278 11.76 -1.35 12.97
C LEU A 278 12.88 -0.80 13.84
N GLY A 279 14.01 -1.50 13.95
CA GLY A 279 15.15 -1.07 14.77
C GLY A 279 14.81 -0.87 16.24
N ASP A 280 15.48 0.10 16.87
CA ASP A 280 15.34 0.41 18.30
C ASP A 280 13.95 0.95 18.67
N ASP A 281 13.21 1.51 17.71
CA ASP A 281 11.86 2.04 17.92
C ASP A 281 10.76 0.96 17.88
N SER A 282 11.13 -0.32 17.73
CA SER A 282 10.19 -1.42 17.54
C SER A 282 9.11 -1.47 18.61
N GLU A 283 9.46 -1.36 19.90
CA GLU A 283 8.50 -1.42 21.00
C GLU A 283 7.50 -0.26 20.94
N SER A 284 7.98 0.97 20.75
CA SER A 284 7.14 2.17 20.68
C SER A 284 6.20 2.17 19.50
N LEU A 285 6.67 1.68 18.34
CA LEU A 285 5.89 1.57 17.12
C LEU A 285 4.81 0.49 17.23
N HIS A 286 5.12 -0.67 17.82
CA HIS A 286 4.11 -1.68 18.15
C HIS A 286 3.07 -1.14 19.14
N ALA A 287 3.50 -0.48 20.22
CA ALA A 287 2.62 0.14 21.21
C ALA A 287 1.65 1.15 20.56
N SER A 288 2.13 1.94 19.59
CA SER A 288 1.30 2.91 18.88
C SER A 288 0.13 2.28 18.11
N VAL A 289 0.30 1.05 17.64
CA VAL A 289 -0.76 0.29 16.96
C VAL A 289 -1.82 -0.17 17.96
N GLY A 290 -1.40 -0.68 19.13
CA GLY A 290 -2.32 -1.10 20.19
C GLY A 290 -3.18 0.05 20.70
N THR A 291 -2.57 1.21 20.97
CA THR A 291 -3.29 2.43 21.35
C THR A 291 -4.30 2.84 20.28
N TYR A 292 -3.89 2.83 19.01
CA TYR A 292 -4.76 3.17 17.88
C TYR A 292 -5.96 2.23 17.77
N ALA A 293 -5.76 0.92 17.93
CA ALA A 293 -6.84 -0.07 17.88
C ALA A 293 -7.96 0.24 18.90
N VAL A 294 -7.56 0.62 20.11
CA VAL A 294 -8.52 1.00 21.17
C VAL A 294 -9.22 2.32 20.84
N GLN A 295 -8.48 3.34 20.38
CA GLN A 295 -9.03 4.65 20.01
C GLN A 295 -10.06 4.57 18.88
N THR A 296 -9.96 3.59 17.99
CA THR A 296 -10.93 3.36 16.90
C THR A 296 -12.17 2.60 17.35
N GLY A 297 -12.22 2.08 18.57
CA GLY A 297 -13.35 1.31 19.10
C GLY A 297 -13.37 -0.15 18.64
N LEU A 298 -12.22 -0.73 18.29
CA LEU A 298 -12.10 -2.14 17.91
C LEU A 298 -12.62 -3.04 19.03
N GLU A 299 -13.52 -4.01 18.73
CA GLU A 299 -14.12 -4.85 19.74
C GLU A 299 -13.20 -5.98 20.23
N LEU A 300 -12.37 -6.58 19.32
CA LEU A 300 -11.45 -7.64 19.69
C LEU A 300 -10.09 -7.46 19.01
N LEU A 301 -9.05 -7.39 19.83
CA LEU A 301 -7.64 -7.39 19.39
C LEU A 301 -6.96 -8.68 19.85
N ILE A 302 -6.39 -9.42 18.91
CA ILE A 302 -5.57 -10.60 19.16
C ILE A 302 -4.15 -10.28 18.69
N ALA A 303 -3.22 -10.15 19.62
CA ALA A 303 -1.81 -9.88 19.32
C ALA A 303 -1.00 -11.18 19.38
N ILE A 304 -0.21 -11.47 18.35
CA ILE A 304 0.54 -12.73 18.22
C ILE A 304 2.01 -12.42 17.92
N GLY A 305 2.90 -12.88 18.78
CA GLY A 305 4.34 -12.73 18.60
C GLY A 305 5.01 -11.99 19.76
N LYS A 306 6.34 -12.05 19.81
CA LYS A 306 7.11 -11.47 20.93
C LYS A 306 7.01 -9.94 20.99
N SER A 307 7.17 -9.28 19.83
CA SER A 307 7.10 -7.80 19.76
C SER A 307 5.66 -7.31 19.87
N SER A 308 4.69 -8.14 19.48
CA SER A 308 3.25 -7.85 19.59
C SER A 308 2.75 -7.80 21.03
N GLU A 309 3.55 -8.24 22.02
CA GLU A 309 3.29 -8.00 23.43
C GLU A 309 3.12 -6.49 23.73
N ALA A 310 3.91 -5.65 23.06
CA ALA A 310 3.79 -4.20 23.18
C ALA A 310 2.46 -3.67 22.63
N ILE A 311 1.92 -4.27 21.56
CA ILE A 311 0.56 -3.97 21.05
C ILE A 311 -0.47 -4.23 22.14
N ALA A 312 -0.43 -5.44 22.73
CA ALA A 312 -1.40 -5.85 23.75
C ALA A 312 -1.32 -4.96 25.01
N LYS A 313 -0.11 -4.73 25.55
CA LYS A 313 0.11 -3.88 26.73
C LYS A 313 -0.39 -2.44 26.52
N ALA A 314 -0.11 -1.87 25.35
CA ALA A 314 -0.55 -0.51 25.03
C ALA A 314 -2.08 -0.43 24.87
N ALA A 315 -2.70 -1.44 24.27
CA ALA A 315 -4.15 -1.53 24.17
C ALA A 315 -4.82 -1.65 25.54
N GLU A 316 -4.28 -2.49 26.44
CA GLU A 316 -4.77 -2.61 27.82
C GLU A 316 -4.62 -1.29 28.60
N ALA A 317 -3.49 -0.58 28.40
CA ALA A 317 -3.26 0.72 29.01
C ALA A 317 -4.25 1.78 28.49
N ALA A 318 -4.49 1.80 27.17
CA ALA A 318 -5.44 2.71 26.55
C ALA A 318 -6.88 2.44 27.02
N ASN A 319 -7.28 1.18 27.18
CA ASN A 319 -8.58 0.81 27.74
C ASN A 319 -8.87 1.43 29.13
N ARG A 320 -7.85 1.58 29.98
CA ARG A 320 -8.02 2.19 31.33
C ARG A 320 -8.37 3.67 31.26
N SER A 321 -8.09 4.31 30.09
CA SER A 321 -8.35 5.74 29.88
C SER A 321 -9.68 5.99 29.15
N ILE A 322 -10.41 4.93 28.75
CA ILE A 322 -11.72 5.06 28.11
C ILE A 322 -12.76 5.39 29.17
N ASP A 323 -13.55 6.44 28.92
CA ASP A 323 -14.76 6.70 29.67
C ASP A 323 -15.84 5.68 29.29
N LEU A 324 -16.07 4.70 30.18
CA LEU A 324 -17.01 3.58 29.99
C LEU A 324 -18.47 4.02 29.87
N GLU A 325 -18.78 5.29 30.17
CA GLU A 325 -20.13 5.83 29.93
C GLU A 325 -20.41 6.06 28.43
N HIS A 326 -19.35 6.17 27.60
CA HIS A 326 -19.46 6.51 26.19
C HIS A 326 -18.82 5.49 25.21
N GLY A 327 -18.25 4.38 25.68
CA GLY A 327 -17.61 3.37 24.84
C GLY A 327 -17.47 1.99 25.51
N SER A 328 -17.37 0.94 24.70
CA SER A 328 -17.01 -0.41 25.17
C SER A 328 -15.50 -0.61 25.08
N ALA A 329 -14.91 -1.23 26.10
CA ALA A 329 -13.50 -1.57 26.10
C ALA A 329 -13.18 -2.63 25.02
N THR A 330 -12.07 -2.45 24.31
CA THR A 330 -11.52 -3.47 23.42
C THR A 330 -11.12 -4.70 24.22
N ARG A 331 -11.65 -5.88 23.87
CA ARG A 331 -11.14 -7.12 24.43
C ARG A 331 -9.75 -7.40 23.83
N VAL A 332 -8.74 -7.58 24.67
CA VAL A 332 -7.36 -7.83 24.26
C VAL A 332 -6.95 -9.26 24.63
N LEU A 333 -6.39 -9.98 23.68
CA LEU A 333 -5.79 -11.29 23.88
C LEU A 333 -4.35 -11.27 23.34
N TYR A 334 -3.46 -11.90 24.05
CA TYR A 334 -2.05 -12.00 23.64
C TYR A 334 -1.58 -13.46 23.61
N TYR A 335 -0.88 -13.82 22.54
CA TYR A 335 -0.23 -15.10 22.35
C TYR A 335 1.23 -14.90 21.95
N GLN A 336 2.13 -15.57 22.63
CA GLN A 336 3.57 -15.50 22.32
C GLN A 336 3.92 -16.10 20.94
N ASP A 337 3.14 -17.07 20.49
CA ASP A 337 3.29 -17.79 19.23
C ASP A 337 1.92 -18.09 18.58
N LYS A 338 1.94 -18.33 17.26
CA LYS A 338 0.72 -18.62 16.50
C LYS A 338 0.12 -19.99 16.80
N GLU A 339 0.93 -20.95 17.21
CA GLU A 339 0.52 -22.30 17.55
C GLU A 339 -0.42 -22.29 18.76
N SER A 340 -0.15 -21.44 19.74
CA SER A 340 -1.02 -21.22 20.91
C SER A 340 -2.32 -20.54 20.52
N ALA A 341 -2.26 -19.51 19.67
CA ALA A 341 -3.46 -18.82 19.17
C ALA A 341 -4.36 -19.78 18.35
N ILE A 342 -3.80 -20.60 17.48
CA ILE A 342 -4.54 -21.55 16.64
C ILE A 342 -5.38 -22.54 17.47
N LYS A 343 -4.93 -22.93 18.64
CA LYS A 343 -5.65 -23.86 19.50
C LYS A 343 -6.98 -23.29 20.03
N GLU A 344 -7.03 -21.99 20.22
CA GLU A 344 -8.14 -21.30 20.87
C GLU A 344 -8.99 -20.45 19.90
N ILE A 345 -8.46 -20.17 18.68
CA ILE A 345 -9.03 -19.16 17.78
C ILE A 345 -10.52 -19.41 17.47
N ASN A 346 -10.91 -20.68 17.27
CA ASN A 346 -12.29 -21.02 16.92
C ASN A 346 -13.26 -20.93 18.12
N ASP A 347 -12.76 -20.93 19.36
CA ASP A 347 -13.56 -20.72 20.56
C ASP A 347 -13.74 -19.23 20.87
N ILE A 348 -12.91 -18.37 20.27
CA ILE A 348 -12.89 -16.91 20.47
C ILE A 348 -13.75 -16.21 19.42
N LEU A 349 -13.65 -16.67 18.16
CA LEU A 349 -14.37 -16.09 17.02
C LEU A 349 -15.86 -16.45 17.05
N ARG A 350 -16.67 -15.63 16.43
CA ARG A 350 -18.14 -15.75 16.39
C ARG A 350 -18.65 -15.62 14.96
N ASP A 351 -19.86 -16.09 14.76
CA ASP A 351 -20.60 -15.86 13.52
C ASP A 351 -20.70 -14.35 13.25
N LYS A 352 -20.55 -13.98 11.98
CA LYS A 352 -20.58 -12.62 11.45
C LYS A 352 -19.42 -11.70 11.90
N ASP A 353 -18.34 -12.28 12.44
CA ASP A 353 -17.11 -11.53 12.64
C ASP A 353 -16.54 -11.08 11.30
N LEU A 354 -16.06 -9.85 11.26
CA LEU A 354 -15.16 -9.35 10.24
C LEU A 354 -13.74 -9.30 10.83
N ILE A 355 -12.84 -10.07 10.24
CA ILE A 355 -11.52 -10.36 10.80
C ILE A 355 -10.43 -9.83 9.88
N LEU A 356 -9.59 -8.94 10.39
CA LEU A 356 -8.32 -8.56 9.73
C LEU A 356 -7.20 -9.43 10.29
N VAL A 357 -6.41 -10.06 9.41
CA VAL A 357 -5.16 -10.76 9.79
C VAL A 357 -3.98 -10.08 9.14
N LYS A 358 -3.05 -9.53 9.93
CA LYS A 358 -1.91 -8.74 9.43
C LYS A 358 -0.64 -8.95 10.25
N ALA A 359 0.48 -9.20 9.56
CA ALA A 359 1.81 -9.34 10.16
C ALA A 359 2.92 -9.18 9.12
N SER A 360 4.17 -9.09 9.57
CA SER A 360 5.34 -9.26 8.71
C SER A 360 5.41 -10.68 8.14
N ARG A 361 5.94 -10.81 6.91
CA ARG A 361 5.98 -12.06 6.15
C ARG A 361 6.56 -13.27 6.92
N GLY A 362 7.58 -13.02 7.73
CA GLY A 362 8.24 -14.06 8.54
C GLY A 362 7.34 -14.71 9.60
N MET A 363 6.25 -14.06 10.01
CA MET A 363 5.29 -14.60 10.97
C MET A 363 4.42 -15.71 10.40
N LYS A 364 4.19 -15.72 9.06
CA LYS A 364 3.35 -16.70 8.36
C LYS A 364 1.97 -16.87 9.01
N LEU A 365 1.27 -15.74 9.27
CA LEU A 365 -0.06 -15.77 9.89
C LEU A 365 -1.15 -16.34 8.97
N GLU A 366 -0.84 -16.68 7.71
CA GLU A 366 -1.70 -17.50 6.84
C GLU A 366 -2.04 -18.86 7.47
N ASP A 367 -1.17 -19.38 8.37
CA ASP A 367 -1.47 -20.60 9.13
C ASP A 367 -2.65 -20.38 10.10
N VAL A 368 -2.75 -19.18 10.72
CA VAL A 368 -3.89 -18.80 11.57
C VAL A 368 -5.15 -18.69 10.72
N ILE A 369 -5.07 -18.04 9.54
CA ILE A 369 -6.21 -17.93 8.61
C ILE A 369 -6.73 -19.32 8.21
N SER A 370 -5.81 -20.24 7.93
CA SER A 370 -6.15 -21.61 7.53
C SER A 370 -6.82 -22.40 8.66
N ALA A 371 -6.58 -22.06 9.91
CA ALA A 371 -7.14 -22.71 11.10
C ALA A 371 -8.54 -22.18 11.46
N ILE A 372 -8.92 -20.98 11.01
CA ILE A 372 -10.25 -20.42 11.21
C ILE A 372 -11.27 -21.24 10.40
N LYS A 373 -12.39 -21.64 11.03
CA LYS A 373 -13.42 -22.53 10.44
C LYS A 373 -14.62 -21.77 9.91
#